data_cae6c82394882db36911c7d144177427
#
_entry.id   cae6c82394882db36911c7d144177427
#
_cell.length_a   1.000
_cell.length_b   1.000
_cell.length_c   1.000
_cell.angle_alpha   90.00
_cell.angle_beta   90.00
_cell.angle_gamma   90.00
#
_symmetry.space_group_name_H-M   'P 1'
#
loop_
_entity.id
_entity.type
_entity.pdbx_description
1 polymer ?
#
loop_
_entity_poly.entity_id
_entity_poly.type
_entity_poly.pdbx_seq_one_letter_code
_entity_poly.pdbx_strand_id
1 'polypeptide(L)'
;MFIKNLPHKTVERLSQYRRALLLILSKEKTHVFSHEIAQMLHITPVQVRRDLMLIGYSGNLRKGYDIKELIDLIGKIIDSERGQRVAVVGLGNLGKAFISYFKGKRSKLSMIAAFDVNPEKINRVFDGVPCYHINQLPEIIKQNNISIGIITVPSEQAPEIAEALVLSGIKGILNYTPKPLNVPAYVYLEEYDMITSLEKVAFFAKKNDERFK
;
A
#
# COMPACT_ATOMS: atom_id res chain seq x y z
N MET A 1 7.83 20.57 -9.79
CA MET A 1 6.82 20.20 -10.79
C MET A 1 6.21 18.88 -10.34
N PHE A 2 5.04 18.90 -9.71
CA PHE A 2 4.40 17.66 -9.27
C PHE A 2 3.88 16.92 -10.51
N ILE A 3 4.33 15.69 -10.71
CA ILE A 3 3.86 14.81 -11.80
C ILE A 3 2.45 14.37 -11.43
N LYS A 4 1.44 15.09 -11.96
CA LYS A 4 0.03 14.92 -11.56
C LYS A 4 -0.64 13.62 -12.03
N ASN A 5 -0.07 12.89 -13.00
CA ASN A 5 -0.70 11.69 -13.58
C ASN A 5 0.33 10.60 -13.89
N LEU A 6 0.79 9.90 -12.86
CA LEU A 6 1.54 8.67 -13.07
C LEU A 6 0.56 7.48 -13.25
N PRO A 7 0.85 6.56 -14.17
CA PRO A 7 0.09 5.30 -14.27
C PRO A 7 0.15 4.52 -12.96
N HIS A 8 -0.94 3.88 -12.54
CA HIS A 8 -1.04 3.14 -11.28
C HIS A 8 0.10 2.10 -11.13
N LYS A 9 0.38 1.35 -12.18
CA LYS A 9 1.50 0.39 -12.19
C LYS A 9 2.88 1.02 -12.04
N THR A 10 3.06 2.27 -12.47
CA THR A 10 4.30 2.99 -12.23
C THR A 10 4.45 3.37 -10.78
N VAL A 11 3.38 3.84 -10.12
CA VAL A 11 3.39 4.15 -8.67
C VAL A 11 3.71 2.90 -7.86
N GLU A 12 3.09 1.76 -8.20
CA GLU A 12 3.38 0.46 -7.58
C GLU A 12 4.87 0.10 -7.70
N ARG A 13 5.43 0.17 -8.91
CA ARG A 13 6.86 -0.13 -9.15
C ARG A 13 7.79 0.86 -8.44
N LEU A 14 7.47 2.15 -8.41
CA LEU A 14 8.26 3.12 -7.65
C LEU A 14 8.33 2.77 -6.16
N SER A 15 7.23 2.30 -5.58
CA SER A 15 7.22 1.79 -4.21
C SER A 15 8.10 0.55 -4.05
N GLN A 16 8.09 -0.35 -5.05
CA GLN A 16 8.96 -1.53 -5.08
C GLN A 16 10.43 -1.13 -5.23
N TYR A 17 10.75 -0.16 -6.12
CA TYR A 17 12.11 0.38 -6.27
C TYR A 17 12.63 0.94 -4.96
N ARG A 18 11.84 1.77 -4.27
CA ARG A 18 12.25 2.34 -2.98
C ARG A 18 12.61 1.25 -1.96
N ARG A 19 11.83 0.16 -1.88
CA ARG A 19 12.15 -0.97 -0.98
C ARG A 19 13.44 -1.69 -1.38
N ALA A 20 13.63 -1.95 -2.66
CA ALA A 20 14.84 -2.58 -3.18
C ALA A 20 16.08 -1.69 -2.92
N LEU A 21 15.97 -0.39 -3.18
CA LEU A 21 17.04 0.58 -2.95
C LEU A 21 17.43 0.68 -1.47
N LEU A 22 16.46 0.68 -0.55
CA LEU A 22 16.74 0.66 0.89
C LEU A 22 17.50 -0.59 1.31
N LEU A 23 17.19 -1.76 0.73
CA LEU A 23 17.93 -2.99 0.96
C LEU A 23 19.37 -2.94 0.41
N ILE A 24 19.58 -2.28 -0.74
CA ILE A 24 20.91 -2.11 -1.32
C ILE A 24 21.72 -1.11 -0.47
N LEU A 25 21.10 -0.02 -0.05
CA LEU A 25 21.73 1.01 0.77
C LEU A 25 22.21 0.45 2.12
N SER A 26 21.45 -0.48 2.74
CA SER A 26 21.86 -1.13 3.99
C SER A 26 23.13 -2.00 3.85
N LYS A 27 23.55 -2.30 2.62
CA LYS A 27 24.80 -2.98 2.26
C LYS A 27 25.91 -1.99 1.87
N GLU A 28 25.77 -0.72 2.24
CA GLU A 28 26.73 0.38 2.00
C GLU A 28 26.98 0.71 0.52
N LYS A 29 26.17 0.18 -0.40
CA LYS A 29 26.27 0.50 -1.81
C LYS A 29 25.61 1.85 -2.09
N THR A 30 26.33 2.75 -2.78
CA THR A 30 25.89 4.13 -3.04
C THR A 30 25.22 4.30 -4.40
N HIS A 31 25.52 3.46 -5.37
CA HIS A 31 25.02 3.55 -6.74
C HIS A 31 24.49 2.21 -7.22
N VAL A 32 23.54 2.24 -8.16
CA VAL A 32 22.90 1.05 -8.72
C VAL A 32 22.60 1.25 -10.20
N PHE A 33 22.68 0.19 -10.99
CA PHE A 33 22.28 0.20 -12.39
C PHE A 33 20.84 -0.34 -12.58
N SER A 34 20.21 0.04 -13.69
CA SER A 34 18.84 -0.41 -14.02
C SER A 34 18.71 -1.93 -14.09
N HIS A 35 19.74 -2.65 -14.53
CA HIS A 35 19.69 -4.11 -14.61
C HIS A 35 19.72 -4.77 -13.21
N GLU A 36 20.36 -4.16 -12.23
CA GLU A 36 20.38 -4.68 -10.86
C GLU A 36 19.00 -4.52 -10.19
N ILE A 37 18.37 -3.34 -10.33
CA ILE A 37 16.98 -3.13 -9.87
C ILE A 37 16.03 -4.11 -10.58
N ALA A 38 16.20 -4.26 -11.88
CA ALA A 38 15.38 -5.15 -12.71
C ALA A 38 15.48 -6.61 -12.27
N GLN A 39 16.68 -7.09 -11.96
CA GLN A 39 16.92 -8.45 -11.48
C GLN A 39 16.25 -8.71 -10.14
N MET A 40 16.33 -7.76 -9.20
CA MET A 40 15.71 -7.89 -7.87
C MET A 40 14.17 -7.94 -7.93
N LEU A 41 13.58 -7.32 -8.93
CA LEU A 41 12.13 -7.17 -9.05
C LEU A 41 11.52 -8.02 -10.18
N HIS A 42 12.33 -8.85 -10.85
CA HIS A 42 11.91 -9.71 -11.97
C HIS A 42 11.21 -8.94 -13.10
N ILE A 43 11.72 -7.75 -13.43
CA ILE A 43 11.26 -6.91 -14.55
C ILE A 43 12.39 -6.63 -15.52
N THR A 44 12.13 -5.88 -16.60
CA THR A 44 13.16 -5.55 -17.58
C THR A 44 13.92 -4.26 -17.21
N PRO A 45 15.24 -4.14 -17.50
CA PRO A 45 15.97 -2.89 -17.35
C PRO A 45 15.38 -1.71 -18.13
N VAL A 46 14.72 -2.01 -19.26
CA VAL A 46 14.02 -1.01 -20.08
C VAL A 46 12.85 -0.40 -19.30
N GLN A 47 12.09 -1.25 -18.59
CA GLN A 47 10.97 -0.77 -17.76
C GLN A 47 11.46 0.13 -16.63
N VAL A 48 12.55 -0.25 -15.95
CA VAL A 48 13.16 0.58 -14.91
C VAL A 48 13.55 1.96 -15.48
N ARG A 49 14.27 1.99 -16.60
CA ARG A 49 14.67 3.26 -17.23
C ARG A 49 13.48 4.13 -17.62
N ARG A 50 12.41 3.53 -18.20
CA ARG A 50 11.18 4.26 -18.55
C ARG A 50 10.51 4.89 -17.33
N ASP A 51 10.38 4.14 -16.25
CA ASP A 51 9.75 4.65 -15.03
C ASP A 51 10.56 5.79 -14.41
N LEU A 52 11.90 5.67 -14.39
CA LEU A 52 12.77 6.73 -13.88
C LEU A 52 12.75 7.98 -14.76
N MET A 53 12.68 7.81 -16.08
CA MET A 53 12.49 8.94 -17.01
C MET A 53 11.15 9.64 -16.79
N LEU A 54 10.07 8.90 -16.52
CA LEU A 54 8.75 9.47 -16.23
C LEU A 54 8.76 10.37 -14.98
N ILE A 55 9.61 10.07 -14.01
CA ILE A 55 9.76 10.89 -12.81
C ILE A 55 10.87 11.96 -12.95
N GLY A 56 11.41 12.12 -14.15
CA GLY A 56 12.42 13.14 -14.45
C GLY A 56 13.80 12.82 -13.89
N TYR A 57 14.10 11.55 -13.60
CA TYR A 57 15.40 11.13 -13.07
C TYR A 57 16.24 10.42 -14.13
N SER A 58 17.46 10.90 -14.32
CA SER A 58 18.46 10.31 -15.21
C SER A 58 19.73 9.99 -14.43
N GLY A 59 20.24 8.77 -14.61
CA GLY A 59 21.49 8.34 -13.98
C GLY A 59 22.72 8.75 -14.77
N ASN A 60 23.88 8.52 -14.19
CA ASN A 60 25.16 8.66 -14.86
C ASN A 60 25.50 7.36 -15.62
N LEU A 61 25.92 7.46 -16.88
CA LEU A 61 26.27 6.30 -17.71
C LEU A 61 27.36 5.40 -17.10
N ARG A 62 28.29 5.98 -16.36
CA ARG A 62 29.42 5.23 -15.76
C ARG A 62 29.14 4.74 -14.35
N LYS A 63 28.36 5.50 -13.55
CA LYS A 63 28.10 5.18 -12.14
C LYS A 63 26.70 4.61 -11.90
N GLY A 64 25.77 4.74 -12.84
CA GLY A 64 24.37 4.39 -12.64
C GLY A 64 23.57 5.48 -11.93
N TYR A 65 22.65 5.08 -11.07
CA TYR A 65 21.76 5.94 -10.29
C TYR A 65 22.29 6.07 -8.86
N ASP A 66 22.35 7.28 -8.32
CA ASP A 66 22.58 7.49 -6.89
C ASP A 66 21.38 6.98 -6.09
N ILE A 67 21.65 6.10 -5.13
CA ILE A 67 20.58 5.39 -4.38
C ILE A 67 19.85 6.36 -3.45
N LYS A 68 20.57 7.25 -2.76
CA LYS A 68 19.97 8.19 -1.81
C LYS A 68 19.10 9.22 -2.53
N GLU A 69 19.64 9.83 -3.59
CA GLU A 69 18.86 10.79 -4.41
C GLU A 69 17.61 10.14 -4.97
N LEU A 70 17.70 8.90 -5.45
CA LEU A 70 16.56 8.20 -6.03
C LEU A 70 15.51 7.84 -4.97
N ILE A 71 15.92 7.40 -3.78
CA ILE A 71 15.01 7.15 -2.65
C ILE A 71 14.27 8.44 -2.27
N ASP A 72 14.99 9.56 -2.17
CA ASP A 72 14.43 10.86 -1.79
C ASP A 72 13.45 11.37 -2.85
N LEU A 73 13.79 11.25 -4.14
CA LEU A 73 12.90 11.64 -5.23
C LEU A 73 11.63 10.80 -5.24
N ILE A 74 11.74 9.48 -5.13
CA ILE A 74 10.58 8.59 -5.04
C ILE A 74 9.73 8.94 -3.81
N GLY A 75 10.37 9.23 -2.68
CA GLY A 75 9.69 9.68 -1.47
C GLY A 75 8.87 10.94 -1.69
N LYS A 76 9.44 11.98 -2.33
CA LYS A 76 8.74 13.23 -2.66
C LYS A 76 7.53 13.01 -3.60
N ILE A 77 7.54 11.96 -4.40
CA ILE A 77 6.45 11.65 -5.34
C ILE A 77 5.34 10.85 -4.66
N ILE A 78 5.70 9.80 -3.90
CA ILE A 78 4.75 8.85 -3.32
C ILE A 78 4.19 9.33 -1.99
N ASP A 79 5.04 9.96 -1.17
CA ASP A 79 4.65 10.33 0.19
C ASP A 79 3.95 11.69 0.23
N SER A 80 2.91 11.80 1.03
CA SER A 80 2.33 13.10 1.37
C SER A 80 3.29 13.88 2.30
N GLU A 81 3.42 15.18 2.11
CA GLU A 81 4.27 16.04 2.95
C GLU A 81 3.91 15.94 4.43
N ARG A 82 2.61 15.95 4.73
CA ARG A 82 2.06 15.88 6.10
C ARG A 82 1.88 14.45 6.61
N GLY A 83 2.22 13.43 5.80
CA GLY A 83 1.84 12.06 6.04
C GLY A 83 0.34 11.80 5.81
N GLN A 84 -0.06 10.55 5.87
CA GLN A 84 -1.45 10.10 5.73
C GLN A 84 -1.84 9.24 6.92
N ARG A 85 -3.03 9.49 7.43
CA ARG A 85 -3.61 8.78 8.57
C ARG A 85 -4.56 7.70 8.06
N VAL A 86 -4.43 6.53 8.63
CA VAL A 86 -5.10 5.31 8.19
C VAL A 86 -5.96 4.75 9.31
N ALA A 87 -7.15 4.30 8.97
CA ALA A 87 -8.01 3.51 9.85
C ALA A 87 -8.16 2.09 9.32
N VAL A 88 -8.29 1.12 10.24
CA VAL A 88 -8.62 -0.27 9.95
C VAL A 88 -10.03 -0.55 10.43
N VAL A 89 -10.90 -1.05 9.55
CA VAL A 89 -12.27 -1.44 9.89
C VAL A 89 -12.37 -2.96 9.87
N GLY A 90 -12.70 -3.53 11.04
CA GLY A 90 -12.70 -4.96 11.31
C GLY A 90 -11.39 -5.42 11.96
N LEU A 91 -11.36 -5.55 13.29
CA LEU A 91 -10.22 -6.07 14.05
C LEU A 91 -10.29 -7.60 14.24
N GLY A 92 -10.52 -8.33 13.15
CA GLY A 92 -10.27 -9.76 13.06
C GLY A 92 -8.77 -10.06 13.03
N ASN A 93 -8.39 -11.30 12.71
CA ASN A 93 -6.98 -11.69 12.61
C ASN A 93 -6.22 -10.85 11.58
N LEU A 94 -6.84 -10.59 10.42
CA LEU A 94 -6.22 -9.79 9.36
C LEU A 94 -6.05 -8.32 9.76
N GLY A 95 -7.08 -7.69 10.33
CA GLY A 95 -7.00 -6.30 10.79
C GLY A 95 -5.93 -6.07 11.86
N LYS A 96 -5.82 -6.99 12.85
CA LYS A 96 -4.73 -6.98 13.84
C LYS A 96 -3.36 -7.15 13.19
N ALA A 97 -3.23 -8.08 12.24
CA ALA A 97 -1.98 -8.29 11.52
C ALA A 97 -1.53 -7.04 10.75
N PHE A 98 -2.46 -6.28 10.17
CA PHE A 98 -2.16 -4.99 9.53
C PHE A 98 -1.55 -3.99 10.51
N ILE A 99 -2.19 -3.78 11.66
CA ILE A 99 -1.70 -2.82 12.66
C ILE A 99 -0.30 -3.19 13.09
N SER A 100 -0.09 -4.46 13.46
CA SER A 100 1.21 -4.97 13.93
C SER A 100 2.29 -4.87 12.85
N TYR A 101 1.96 -5.24 11.61
CA TYR A 101 2.90 -5.23 10.48
C TYR A 101 3.37 -3.82 10.13
N PHE A 102 2.49 -2.81 10.16
CA PHE A 102 2.82 -1.45 9.76
C PHE A 102 3.46 -0.61 10.86
N LYS A 103 3.48 -1.08 12.10
CA LYS A 103 4.07 -0.38 13.23
C LYS A 103 5.53 0.00 12.96
N GLY A 104 5.82 1.29 12.91
CA GLY A 104 7.17 1.83 12.71
C GLY A 104 7.79 1.65 11.32
N LYS A 105 7.09 1.00 10.37
CA LYS A 105 7.67 0.71 9.04
C LYS A 105 7.57 1.84 8.02
N ARG A 106 6.67 2.80 8.22
CA ARG A 106 6.44 3.92 7.31
C ARG A 106 6.13 5.19 8.08
N SER A 107 7.05 6.12 8.11
CA SER A 107 6.89 7.40 8.82
C SER A 107 5.77 8.29 8.25
N LYS A 108 5.43 8.10 6.98
CA LYS A 108 4.40 8.88 6.27
C LYS A 108 3.03 8.18 6.18
N LEU A 109 2.90 6.96 6.72
CA LEU A 109 1.62 6.24 6.83
C LEU A 109 1.44 5.80 8.28
N SER A 110 0.47 6.37 8.99
CA SER A 110 0.23 6.10 10.41
C SER A 110 -1.13 5.46 10.61
N MET A 111 -1.16 4.25 11.17
CA MET A 111 -2.37 3.62 11.67
C MET A 111 -2.76 4.30 12.97
N ILE A 112 -3.90 4.99 13.02
CA ILE A 112 -4.27 5.80 14.19
C ILE A 112 -5.63 5.46 14.79
N ALA A 113 -6.45 4.71 14.08
CA ALA A 113 -7.73 4.24 14.58
C ALA A 113 -8.05 2.85 14.04
N ALA A 114 -8.75 2.08 14.82
CA ALA A 114 -9.39 0.85 14.40
C ALA A 114 -10.87 0.87 14.78
N PHE A 115 -11.70 0.14 14.04
CA PHE A 115 -13.14 0.05 14.29
C PHE A 115 -13.58 -1.40 14.30
N ASP A 116 -14.43 -1.77 15.25
CA ASP A 116 -15.04 -3.09 15.35
C ASP A 116 -16.44 -2.97 15.97
N VAL A 117 -17.23 -4.02 15.87
CA VAL A 117 -18.53 -4.15 16.53
C VAL A 117 -18.45 -4.98 17.82
N ASN A 118 -17.36 -5.74 18.01
CA ASN A 118 -17.22 -6.63 19.16
C ASN A 118 -16.88 -5.84 20.44
N PRO A 119 -17.74 -5.90 21.48
CA PRO A 119 -17.52 -5.17 22.75
C PRO A 119 -16.18 -5.47 23.44
N GLU A 120 -15.66 -6.69 23.25
CA GLU A 120 -14.38 -7.08 23.84
C GLU A 120 -13.17 -6.37 23.24
N LYS A 121 -13.32 -5.75 22.06
CA LYS A 121 -12.25 -5.04 21.37
C LYS A 121 -12.39 -3.52 21.49
N ILE A 122 -13.62 -3.05 21.67
CA ILE A 122 -13.93 -1.62 21.77
C ILE A 122 -13.30 -1.03 23.02
N ASN A 123 -12.81 0.21 22.93
CA ASN A 123 -12.08 0.93 23.99
C ASN A 123 -10.78 0.25 24.44
N ARG A 124 -10.23 -0.65 23.63
CA ARG A 124 -8.89 -1.24 23.82
C ARG A 124 -7.90 -0.66 22.81
N VAL A 125 -6.62 -0.81 23.15
CA VAL A 125 -5.50 -0.37 22.30
C VAL A 125 -4.76 -1.60 21.79
N PHE A 126 -4.59 -1.69 20.48
CA PHE A 126 -3.88 -2.77 19.79
C PHE A 126 -2.63 -2.20 19.14
N ASP A 127 -1.45 -2.60 19.61
CA ASP A 127 -0.15 -2.12 19.10
C ASP A 127 -0.01 -0.58 19.04
N GLY A 128 -0.67 0.13 19.98
CA GLY A 128 -0.69 1.59 20.05
C GLY A 128 -1.83 2.24 19.25
N VAL A 129 -2.72 1.46 18.63
CA VAL A 129 -3.88 1.94 17.87
C VAL A 129 -5.15 1.71 18.69
N PRO A 130 -5.91 2.76 19.06
CA PRO A 130 -7.18 2.63 19.76
C PRO A 130 -8.26 2.05 18.86
N CYS A 131 -9.10 1.19 19.44
CA CYS A 131 -10.26 0.62 18.79
C CYS A 131 -11.54 1.27 19.27
N TYR A 132 -12.34 1.73 18.35
CA TYR A 132 -13.63 2.39 18.57
C TYR A 132 -14.78 1.52 18.08
N HIS A 133 -15.99 1.80 18.59
CA HIS A 133 -17.19 1.22 18.00
C HIS A 133 -17.43 1.78 16.60
N ILE A 134 -17.92 0.95 15.66
CA ILE A 134 -18.14 1.35 14.27
C ILE A 134 -19.01 2.62 14.12
N ASN A 135 -19.99 2.82 15.01
CA ASN A 135 -20.87 4.01 14.99
C ASN A 135 -20.11 5.33 15.22
N GLN A 136 -18.90 5.30 15.78
CA GLN A 136 -18.04 6.47 15.99
C GLN A 136 -17.17 6.78 14.75
N LEU A 137 -17.26 5.96 13.69
CA LEU A 137 -16.43 6.08 12.50
C LEU A 137 -16.47 7.49 11.89
N PRO A 138 -17.63 8.14 11.62
CA PRO A 138 -17.65 9.47 11.02
C PRO A 138 -16.97 10.54 11.89
N GLU A 139 -17.18 10.48 13.20
CA GLU A 139 -16.60 11.43 14.14
C GLU A 139 -15.08 11.29 14.22
N ILE A 140 -14.59 10.07 14.45
CA ILE A 140 -13.16 9.77 14.64
C ILE A 140 -12.38 10.04 13.33
N ILE A 141 -12.93 9.71 12.15
CA ILE A 141 -12.32 10.03 10.87
C ILE A 141 -12.11 11.54 10.74
N LYS A 142 -13.14 12.33 11.01
CA LYS A 142 -13.10 13.78 10.90
C LYS A 142 -12.14 14.42 11.91
N GLN A 143 -12.27 14.08 13.19
CA GLN A 143 -11.41 14.62 14.25
C GLN A 143 -9.92 14.35 14.02
N ASN A 144 -9.61 13.17 13.51
CA ASN A 144 -8.24 12.75 13.29
C ASN A 144 -7.74 12.98 11.86
N ASN A 145 -8.52 13.60 10.97
CA ASN A 145 -8.16 13.81 9.57
C ASN A 145 -7.67 12.51 8.90
N ILE A 146 -8.39 11.42 9.10
CA ILE A 146 -8.07 10.13 8.49
C ILE A 146 -8.43 10.20 7.00
N SER A 147 -7.49 9.82 6.14
CA SER A 147 -7.66 9.90 4.69
C SER A 147 -7.76 8.54 4.00
N ILE A 148 -7.35 7.47 4.67
CA ILE A 148 -7.32 6.11 4.12
C ILE A 148 -8.06 5.15 5.06
N GLY A 149 -8.94 4.31 4.49
CA GLY A 149 -9.61 3.22 5.18
C GLY A 149 -9.14 1.86 4.66
N ILE A 150 -8.87 0.91 5.56
CA ILE A 150 -8.61 -0.49 5.22
C ILE A 150 -9.81 -1.31 5.67
N ILE A 151 -10.41 -2.09 4.77
CA ILE A 151 -11.58 -2.92 5.04
C ILE A 151 -11.14 -4.37 5.20
N THR A 152 -11.36 -4.93 6.39
CA THR A 152 -11.04 -6.31 6.77
C THR A 152 -12.21 -6.96 7.54
N VAL A 153 -13.42 -6.58 7.19
CA VAL A 153 -14.69 -7.13 7.72
C VAL A 153 -15.15 -8.36 6.92
N PRO A 154 -16.17 -9.10 7.37
CA PRO A 154 -16.83 -10.08 6.53
C PRO A 154 -17.37 -9.45 5.23
N SER A 155 -17.35 -10.23 4.14
CA SER A 155 -17.65 -9.75 2.77
C SER A 155 -18.98 -9.03 2.64
N GLU A 156 -19.99 -9.52 3.36
CA GLU A 156 -21.36 -8.98 3.30
C GLU A 156 -21.47 -7.57 3.84
N GLN A 157 -20.59 -7.21 4.78
CA GLN A 157 -20.57 -5.90 5.42
C GLN A 157 -19.73 -4.87 4.65
N ALA A 158 -18.86 -5.32 3.74
CA ALA A 158 -17.88 -4.45 3.07
C ALA A 158 -18.52 -3.29 2.28
N PRO A 159 -19.65 -3.45 1.55
CA PRO A 159 -20.29 -2.34 0.83
C PRO A 159 -20.78 -1.23 1.77
N GLU A 160 -21.45 -1.59 2.86
CA GLU A 160 -21.95 -0.63 3.86
C GLU A 160 -20.80 0.13 4.53
N ILE A 161 -19.72 -0.58 4.87
CA ILE A 161 -18.52 0.04 5.45
C ILE A 161 -17.84 0.98 4.45
N ALA A 162 -17.76 0.60 3.18
CA ALA A 162 -17.19 1.46 2.14
C ALA A 162 -18.00 2.76 1.98
N GLU A 163 -19.33 2.67 1.97
CA GLU A 163 -20.20 3.84 1.92
C GLU A 163 -20.02 4.74 3.14
N ALA A 164 -19.99 4.18 4.34
CA ALA A 164 -19.76 4.93 5.58
C ALA A 164 -18.38 5.65 5.57
N LEU A 165 -17.35 4.99 5.06
CA LEU A 165 -16.01 5.59 4.89
C LEU A 165 -16.04 6.76 3.89
N VAL A 166 -16.70 6.58 2.75
CA VAL A 166 -16.85 7.62 1.71
C VAL A 166 -17.59 8.84 2.27
N LEU A 167 -18.73 8.64 2.92
CA LEU A 167 -19.52 9.70 3.54
C LEU A 167 -18.76 10.43 4.65
N SER A 168 -17.85 9.74 5.32
CA SER A 168 -16.97 10.34 6.35
C SER A 168 -15.79 11.13 5.76
N GLY A 169 -15.60 11.14 4.44
CA GLY A 169 -14.59 11.94 3.76
C GLY A 169 -13.26 11.23 3.47
N ILE A 170 -13.22 9.92 3.56
CA ILE A 170 -12.06 9.11 3.15
C ILE A 170 -11.73 9.36 1.66
N LYS A 171 -10.43 9.36 1.33
CA LYS A 171 -9.92 9.60 -0.02
C LYS A 171 -9.37 8.34 -0.71
N GLY A 172 -9.03 7.33 0.09
CA GLY A 172 -8.55 6.04 -0.41
C GLY A 172 -9.07 4.88 0.42
N ILE A 173 -9.45 3.80 -0.24
CA ILE A 173 -9.91 2.56 0.39
C ILE A 173 -9.05 1.40 -0.11
N LEU A 174 -8.56 0.59 0.81
CA LEU A 174 -7.94 -0.70 0.54
C LEU A 174 -8.89 -1.80 1.01
N ASN A 175 -9.47 -2.52 0.05
CA ASN A 175 -10.42 -3.60 0.31
C ASN A 175 -9.72 -4.96 0.31
N TYR A 176 -9.77 -5.67 1.44
CA TYR A 176 -9.26 -7.03 1.58
C TYR A 176 -10.36 -8.10 1.61
N THR A 177 -11.58 -7.72 1.30
CA THR A 177 -12.67 -8.69 1.15
C THR A 177 -12.77 -9.13 -0.33
N PRO A 178 -13.25 -10.35 -0.61
CA PRO A 178 -13.48 -10.78 -1.99
C PRO A 178 -14.72 -10.11 -2.64
N LYS A 179 -15.45 -9.26 -1.91
CA LYS A 179 -16.61 -8.54 -2.40
C LYS A 179 -16.17 -7.30 -3.19
N PRO A 180 -16.45 -7.20 -4.49
CA PRO A 180 -16.18 -5.98 -5.26
C PRO A 180 -16.97 -4.80 -4.70
N LEU A 181 -16.32 -3.65 -4.62
CA LEU A 181 -16.91 -2.42 -4.10
C LEU A 181 -17.11 -1.40 -5.20
N ASN A 182 -18.13 -0.58 -5.07
CA ASN A 182 -18.35 0.57 -5.93
C ASN A 182 -18.19 1.85 -5.12
N VAL A 183 -17.24 2.71 -5.52
CA VAL A 183 -16.98 3.98 -4.86
C VAL A 183 -16.98 5.12 -5.87
N PRO A 184 -17.28 6.36 -5.45
CA PRO A 184 -17.21 7.53 -6.33
C PRO A 184 -15.81 7.73 -6.92
N ALA A 185 -15.70 8.27 -8.13
CA ALA A 185 -14.44 8.47 -8.85
C ALA A 185 -13.40 9.35 -8.13
N TYR A 186 -13.80 10.11 -7.12
CA TYR A 186 -12.90 10.92 -6.30
C TYR A 186 -12.27 10.15 -5.14
N VAL A 187 -12.67 8.89 -4.91
CA VAL A 187 -12.08 7.97 -3.92
C VAL A 187 -11.27 6.91 -4.66
N TYR A 188 -9.99 6.80 -4.34
CA TYR A 188 -9.19 5.72 -4.89
C TYR A 188 -9.50 4.40 -4.19
N LEU A 189 -9.89 3.39 -4.96
CA LEU A 189 -10.15 2.03 -4.49
C LEU A 189 -9.05 1.10 -4.99
N GLU A 190 -8.43 0.39 -4.06
CA GLU A 190 -7.56 -0.75 -4.35
C GLU A 190 -8.19 -2.01 -3.75
N GLU A 191 -8.34 -3.05 -4.57
CA GLU A 191 -8.92 -4.33 -4.17
C GLU A 191 -7.84 -5.41 -4.18
N TYR A 192 -7.71 -6.12 -3.07
CA TYR A 192 -6.74 -7.19 -2.92
C TYR A 192 -7.41 -8.51 -2.56
N ASP A 193 -7.60 -9.37 -3.56
CA ASP A 193 -8.14 -10.70 -3.40
C ASP A 193 -7.02 -11.75 -3.26
N MET A 194 -6.91 -12.29 -2.06
CA MET A 194 -5.93 -13.34 -1.74
C MET A 194 -6.29 -14.67 -2.40
N ILE A 195 -7.58 -14.96 -2.61
CA ILE A 195 -8.05 -16.21 -3.22
C ILE A 195 -7.61 -16.21 -4.69
N THR A 196 -7.93 -15.18 -5.45
CA THR A 196 -7.50 -15.03 -6.84
C THR A 196 -5.97 -15.12 -6.98
N SER A 197 -5.24 -14.55 -6.03
CA SER A 197 -3.77 -14.62 -6.04
C SER A 197 -3.28 -16.06 -5.84
N LEU A 198 -3.89 -16.83 -4.93
CA LEU A 198 -3.54 -18.22 -4.68
C LEU A 198 -3.93 -19.13 -5.86
N GLU A 199 -5.12 -18.94 -6.43
CA GLU A 199 -5.58 -19.69 -7.62
C GLU A 199 -4.65 -19.49 -8.81
N LYS A 200 -4.17 -18.26 -9.02
CA LYS A 200 -3.16 -17.97 -10.05
C LYS A 200 -1.86 -18.75 -9.82
N VAL A 201 -1.39 -18.80 -8.56
CA VAL A 201 -0.19 -19.60 -8.22
C VAL A 201 -0.45 -21.08 -8.47
N ALA A 202 -1.60 -21.61 -8.04
CA ALA A 202 -1.97 -23.02 -8.25
C ALA A 202 -2.03 -23.40 -9.73
N PHE A 203 -2.60 -22.52 -10.56
CA PHE A 203 -2.64 -22.73 -12.02
C PHE A 203 -1.24 -22.86 -12.64
N PHE A 204 -0.34 -21.94 -12.30
CA PHE A 204 1.01 -21.98 -12.86
C PHE A 204 1.88 -23.11 -12.28
N ALA A 205 1.68 -23.48 -11.02
CA ALA A 205 2.33 -24.65 -10.42
C ALA A 205 1.96 -25.92 -11.18
N LYS A 206 0.66 -26.18 -11.42
CA LYS A 206 0.19 -27.32 -12.21
C LYS A 206 0.81 -27.37 -13.62
N LYS A 207 0.88 -26.22 -14.29
CA LYS A 207 1.46 -26.13 -15.64
C LYS A 207 2.95 -26.48 -15.66
N ASN A 208 3.68 -26.22 -14.59
CA ASN A 208 5.09 -26.58 -14.48
C ASN A 208 5.27 -28.09 -14.30
N ASP A 209 4.40 -28.76 -13.55
CA ASP A 209 4.43 -30.23 -13.40
C ASP A 209 4.21 -30.95 -14.73
N GLU A 210 3.39 -30.40 -15.63
CA GLU A 210 3.13 -30.96 -16.96
C GLU A 210 4.34 -30.81 -17.92
N ARG A 211 5.26 -29.89 -17.66
CA ARG A 211 6.49 -29.70 -18.45
C ARG A 211 7.63 -30.64 -18.06
N PHE A 212 7.54 -31.29 -16.91
CA PHE A 212 8.53 -32.24 -16.40
C PHE A 212 8.11 -33.71 -16.57
N LYS A 213 6.97 -33.96 -17.23
CA LYS A 213 6.53 -35.28 -17.71
C LYS A 213 6.78 -35.42 -19.21
#